data_5b70b4a559d2f54c1dc0cec37add61b6
#
_entry.id   5b70b4a559d2f54c1dc0cec37add61b6
#
_cell.length_a   1.000
_cell.length_b   1.000
_cell.length_c   1.000
_cell.angle_alpha   90.00
_cell.angle_beta   90.00
_cell.angle_gamma   90.00
#
_symmetry.space_group_name_H-M   'P 1'
#
loop_
_entity.id
_entity.type
_entity.pdbx_description
1 polymer ?
#
loop_
_entity_poly.entity_id
_entity_poly.type
_entity_poly.pdbx_seq_one_letter_code
_entity_poly.pdbx_strand_id
1 'polypeptide(L)'
;MDFSLNESQLSYLDTVRKFVKNEITPRILDMEKEHVFPWEIINKAWKTGLINLSIPESVRGYEMDLFTSALVVEGLSYGDTGISTSAMCNDLANVVIGLHGTDEQKNLFLKPFVEKPILASFCLTEPNAGSDNSMMAAFISKREDGKYILNGAKCFITNASYASQFTVLCKTGKPTGNFMACVIVPVEHVTSYDIPDIGNATREISVPAGGKIIIGKPEDKLGQRLSNTASVTFEDVVVFPNHIIGDRRLGFKYIIDVLDYARPMVAAIGLGLAKRAFDLTREYT
;
A
#
# COMPACT_ATOMS: atom_id res chain seq x y z
N MET A 1 -30.68 2.31 16.11
CA MET A 1 -29.58 2.25 15.14
C MET A 1 -29.57 0.80 14.63
N ASP A 2 -29.70 0.59 13.34
CA ASP A 2 -29.68 -0.76 12.74
C ASP A 2 -28.24 -1.10 12.38
N PHE A 3 -27.73 -2.22 12.89
CA PHE A 3 -26.39 -2.76 12.63
C PHE A 3 -26.43 -4.00 11.71
N SER A 4 -27.60 -4.29 11.11
CA SER A 4 -27.72 -5.39 10.16
C SER A 4 -26.91 -5.10 8.89
N LEU A 5 -26.28 -6.14 8.35
CA LEU A 5 -25.56 -6.05 7.09
C LEU A 5 -26.55 -6.22 5.93
N ASN A 6 -26.30 -5.48 4.85
CA ASN A 6 -27.06 -5.66 3.61
C ASN A 6 -26.57 -6.91 2.83
N GLU A 7 -27.33 -7.30 1.78
CA GLU A 7 -27.02 -8.50 1.00
C GLU A 7 -25.63 -8.46 0.35
N SER A 8 -25.19 -7.31 -0.14
CA SER A 8 -23.86 -7.14 -0.72
C SER A 8 -22.75 -7.37 0.30
N GLN A 9 -22.89 -6.79 1.48
CA GLN A 9 -21.95 -6.97 2.60
C GLN A 9 -21.86 -8.42 3.07
N LEU A 10 -23.01 -9.09 3.16
CA LEU A 10 -23.07 -10.52 3.49
C LEU A 10 -22.37 -11.38 2.43
N SER A 11 -22.54 -11.04 1.15
CA SER A 11 -21.86 -11.71 0.03
C SER A 11 -20.34 -11.54 0.08
N TYR A 12 -19.84 -10.32 0.37
CA TYR A 12 -18.40 -10.09 0.56
C TYR A 12 -17.86 -10.85 1.77
N LEU A 13 -18.57 -10.89 2.89
CA LEU A 13 -18.17 -11.67 4.06
C LEU A 13 -18.08 -13.17 3.78
N ASP A 14 -19.02 -13.72 3.03
CA ASP A 14 -19.00 -15.13 2.61
C ASP A 14 -17.79 -15.39 1.69
N THR A 15 -17.55 -14.51 0.74
CA THR A 15 -16.42 -14.59 -0.18
C THR A 15 -15.08 -14.56 0.57
N VAL A 16 -14.86 -13.61 1.46
CA VAL A 16 -13.60 -13.51 2.20
C VAL A 16 -13.39 -14.67 3.15
N ARG A 17 -14.47 -15.17 3.81
CA ARG A 17 -14.39 -16.35 4.69
C ARG A 17 -13.99 -17.61 3.92
N LYS A 18 -14.59 -17.84 2.75
CA LYS A 18 -14.23 -18.96 1.86
C LYS A 18 -12.78 -18.81 1.38
N PHE A 19 -12.38 -17.60 0.99
CA PHE A 19 -11.01 -17.32 0.56
C PHE A 19 -10.00 -17.64 1.67
N VAL A 20 -10.23 -17.14 2.88
CA VAL A 20 -9.35 -17.39 4.03
C VAL A 20 -9.27 -18.88 4.34
N LYS A 21 -10.39 -19.58 4.40
CA LYS A 21 -10.43 -21.01 4.68
C LYS A 21 -9.67 -21.85 3.66
N ASN A 22 -9.79 -21.49 2.37
CA ASN A 22 -9.27 -22.33 1.29
C ASN A 22 -7.84 -21.93 0.85
N GLU A 23 -7.50 -20.64 0.92
CA GLU A 23 -6.27 -20.12 0.32
C GLU A 23 -5.24 -19.66 1.36
N ILE A 24 -5.65 -19.13 2.52
CA ILE A 24 -4.74 -18.62 3.54
C ILE A 24 -4.44 -19.69 4.59
N THR A 25 -5.47 -20.13 5.31
CA THR A 25 -5.33 -20.99 6.49
C THR A 25 -4.48 -22.25 6.24
N PRO A 26 -4.59 -22.97 5.12
CA PRO A 26 -3.82 -24.20 4.90
C PRO A 26 -2.31 -23.97 4.67
N ARG A 27 -1.88 -22.75 4.36
CA ARG A 27 -0.52 -22.46 3.88
C ARG A 27 0.28 -21.56 4.81
N ILE A 28 -0.42 -20.85 5.70
CA ILE A 28 0.17 -19.74 6.46
C ILE A 28 1.38 -20.15 7.28
N LEU A 29 1.32 -21.29 7.97
CA LEU A 29 2.39 -21.75 8.85
C LEU A 29 3.66 -22.13 8.10
N ASP A 30 3.53 -22.71 6.92
CA ASP A 30 4.67 -23.10 6.10
C ASP A 30 5.31 -21.87 5.45
N MET A 31 4.48 -20.97 4.89
CA MET A 31 4.97 -19.72 4.31
C MET A 31 5.68 -18.83 5.34
N GLU A 32 5.18 -18.79 6.58
CA GLU A 32 5.83 -18.04 7.66
C GLU A 32 7.19 -18.61 8.04
N LYS A 33 7.32 -19.95 8.11
CA LYS A 33 8.60 -20.62 8.39
C LYS A 33 9.63 -20.41 7.28
N GLU A 34 9.17 -20.42 6.03
CA GLU A 34 10.02 -20.26 4.86
C GLU A 34 10.34 -18.80 4.55
N HIS A 35 9.68 -17.83 5.21
CA HIS A 35 9.79 -16.39 4.95
C HIS A 35 9.49 -16.01 3.50
N VAL A 36 8.56 -16.72 2.85
CA VAL A 36 8.19 -16.50 1.44
C VAL A 36 7.05 -15.48 1.35
N PHE A 37 7.22 -14.47 0.50
CA PHE A 37 6.16 -13.50 0.24
C PHE A 37 4.95 -14.16 -0.45
N PRO A 38 3.72 -13.93 0.01
CA PRO A 38 2.53 -14.70 -0.38
C PRO A 38 1.95 -14.29 -1.75
N TRP A 39 2.75 -14.25 -2.80
CA TRP A 39 2.33 -13.80 -4.14
C TRP A 39 1.13 -14.54 -4.70
N GLU A 40 1.10 -15.86 -4.56
CA GLU A 40 -0.02 -16.66 -5.07
C GLU A 40 -1.34 -16.27 -4.40
N ILE A 41 -1.29 -16.02 -3.07
CA ILE A 41 -2.47 -15.60 -2.30
C ILE A 41 -2.88 -14.18 -2.71
N ILE A 42 -1.93 -13.25 -2.86
CA ILE A 42 -2.19 -11.88 -3.33
C ILE A 42 -2.83 -11.89 -4.73
N ASN A 43 -2.31 -12.69 -5.67
CA ASN A 43 -2.87 -12.82 -7.01
C ASN A 43 -4.31 -13.36 -7.00
N LYS A 44 -4.58 -14.36 -6.15
CA LYS A 44 -5.92 -14.90 -5.98
C LYS A 44 -6.87 -13.89 -5.32
N ALA A 45 -6.39 -13.14 -4.31
CA ALA A 45 -7.15 -12.06 -3.68
C ALA A 45 -7.52 -10.97 -4.70
N TRP A 46 -6.58 -10.59 -5.58
CA TRP A 46 -6.86 -9.66 -6.67
C TRP A 46 -7.95 -10.20 -7.63
N LYS A 47 -7.85 -11.45 -8.05
CA LYS A 47 -8.84 -12.10 -8.95
C LYS A 47 -10.24 -12.20 -8.33
N THR A 48 -10.32 -12.27 -7.01
CA THR A 48 -11.58 -12.38 -6.27
C THR A 48 -12.10 -11.03 -5.76
N GLY A 49 -11.45 -9.92 -6.10
CA GLY A 49 -11.87 -8.58 -5.72
C GLY A 49 -11.70 -8.26 -4.22
N LEU A 50 -10.70 -8.86 -3.58
CA LEU A 50 -10.41 -8.67 -2.15
C LEU A 50 -9.23 -7.71 -1.89
N ILE A 51 -8.70 -7.07 -2.92
CA ILE A 51 -7.71 -5.99 -2.85
C ILE A 51 -8.08 -4.89 -3.84
N ASN A 52 -7.48 -3.70 -3.70
CA ASN A 52 -7.79 -2.52 -4.52
C ASN A 52 -9.25 -2.06 -4.35
N LEU A 53 -9.76 -2.10 -3.13
CA LEU A 53 -11.17 -1.90 -2.80
C LEU A 53 -11.63 -0.47 -3.05
N SER A 54 -10.74 0.52 -2.84
CA SER A 54 -11.04 1.96 -2.93
C SER A 54 -10.90 2.55 -4.33
N ILE A 55 -10.44 1.77 -5.32
CA ILE A 55 -10.22 2.29 -6.68
C ILE A 55 -11.56 2.71 -7.31
N PRO A 56 -11.67 3.97 -7.84
CA PRO A 56 -12.92 4.51 -8.36
C PRO A 56 -13.50 3.73 -9.55
N GLU A 57 -14.83 3.71 -9.66
CA GLU A 57 -15.56 3.14 -10.80
C GLU A 57 -15.21 3.81 -12.13
N SER A 58 -14.82 5.10 -12.10
CA SER A 58 -14.40 5.85 -13.30
C SER A 58 -13.22 5.21 -14.04
N VAL A 59 -12.41 4.39 -13.35
CA VAL A 59 -11.33 3.58 -13.94
C VAL A 59 -11.62 2.07 -13.85
N ARG A 60 -12.90 1.70 -13.65
CA ARG A 60 -13.40 0.33 -13.51
C ARG A 60 -12.96 -0.38 -12.23
N GLY A 61 -12.68 0.38 -11.16
CA GLY A 61 -12.48 -0.14 -9.81
C GLY A 61 -13.80 -0.49 -9.13
N TYR A 62 -13.70 -0.95 -7.88
CA TYR A 62 -14.87 -1.35 -7.08
C TYR A 62 -15.54 -0.18 -6.36
N GLU A 63 -14.80 0.91 -6.11
CA GLU A 63 -15.23 2.09 -5.32
C GLU A 63 -16.01 1.68 -4.05
N MET A 64 -15.48 0.64 -3.39
CA MET A 64 -16.13 0.04 -2.22
C MET A 64 -16.18 1.04 -1.08
N ASP A 65 -17.32 1.14 -0.42
CA ASP A 65 -17.46 2.00 0.76
C ASP A 65 -16.55 1.55 1.91
N LEU A 66 -16.24 2.50 2.80
CA LEU A 66 -15.28 2.31 3.87
C LEU A 66 -15.67 1.16 4.82
N PHE A 67 -16.96 1.01 5.12
CA PHE A 67 -17.44 -0.02 6.04
C PHE A 67 -17.33 -1.42 5.41
N THR A 68 -17.76 -1.56 4.16
CA THR A 68 -17.61 -2.83 3.41
C THR A 68 -16.13 -3.20 3.24
N SER A 69 -15.27 -2.21 2.93
CA SER A 69 -13.82 -2.41 2.89
C SER A 69 -13.27 -2.91 4.24
N ALA A 70 -13.72 -2.34 5.36
CA ALA A 70 -13.32 -2.79 6.70
C ALA A 70 -13.73 -4.23 6.98
N LEU A 71 -14.92 -4.68 6.53
CA LEU A 71 -15.34 -6.07 6.65
C LEU A 71 -14.44 -7.04 5.86
N VAL A 72 -14.01 -6.65 4.67
CA VAL A 72 -13.08 -7.46 3.86
C VAL A 72 -11.70 -7.53 4.53
N VAL A 73 -11.18 -6.39 5.00
CA VAL A 73 -9.89 -6.31 5.70
C VAL A 73 -9.90 -7.11 6.99
N GLU A 74 -10.96 -7.04 7.80
CA GLU A 74 -11.16 -7.86 8.99
C GLU A 74 -11.14 -9.35 8.64
N GLY A 75 -11.89 -9.74 7.60
CA GLY A 75 -11.94 -11.12 7.13
C GLY A 75 -10.58 -11.66 6.68
N LEU A 76 -9.84 -10.91 5.87
CA LEU A 76 -8.48 -11.28 5.47
C LEU A 76 -7.54 -11.40 6.68
N SER A 77 -7.64 -10.48 7.63
CA SER A 77 -6.83 -10.45 8.83
C SER A 77 -7.13 -11.59 9.80
N TYR A 78 -8.34 -12.13 9.80
CA TYR A 78 -8.67 -13.38 10.50
C TYR A 78 -7.84 -14.54 9.96
N GLY A 79 -7.50 -14.54 8.67
CA GLY A 79 -6.59 -15.51 8.07
C GLY A 79 -5.13 -15.22 8.43
N ASP A 80 -4.66 -14.03 8.07
CA ASP A 80 -3.31 -13.53 8.39
C ASP A 80 -3.21 -12.01 8.29
N THR A 81 -2.63 -11.38 9.31
CA THR A 81 -2.50 -9.93 9.40
C THR A 81 -1.47 -9.37 8.42
N GLY A 82 -0.41 -10.10 8.09
CA GLY A 82 0.62 -9.67 7.12
C GLY A 82 0.07 -9.62 5.70
N ILE A 83 -0.68 -10.64 5.29
CA ILE A 83 -1.38 -10.69 4.00
C ILE A 83 -2.40 -9.55 3.91
N SER A 84 -3.21 -9.35 4.96
CA SER A 84 -4.19 -8.26 5.03
C SER A 84 -3.52 -6.89 4.93
N THR A 85 -2.39 -6.68 5.62
CA THR A 85 -1.61 -5.43 5.58
C THR A 85 -1.03 -5.18 4.18
N SER A 86 -0.48 -6.21 3.52
CA SER A 86 0.01 -6.07 2.14
C SER A 86 -1.10 -5.72 1.15
N ALA A 87 -2.27 -6.35 1.28
CA ALA A 87 -3.44 -6.05 0.47
C ALA A 87 -3.94 -4.60 0.70
N MET A 88 -4.13 -4.21 1.97
CA MET A 88 -4.60 -2.86 2.34
C MET A 88 -3.61 -1.76 1.93
N CYS A 89 -2.31 -2.06 1.84
CA CYS A 89 -1.30 -1.07 1.46
C CYS A 89 -1.53 -0.52 0.04
N ASN A 90 -2.13 -1.32 -0.86
CA ASN A 90 -2.52 -0.82 -2.18
C ASN A 90 -3.56 0.30 -2.07
N ASP A 91 -4.60 0.08 -1.27
CA ASP A 91 -5.63 1.10 -1.04
C ASP A 91 -5.05 2.33 -0.34
N LEU A 92 -4.19 2.13 0.69
CA LEU A 92 -3.50 3.21 1.38
C LEU A 92 -2.69 4.10 0.42
N ALA A 93 -1.96 3.48 -0.51
CA ALA A 93 -1.13 4.19 -1.49
C ALA A 93 -1.97 4.88 -2.59
N ASN A 94 -3.12 4.32 -2.94
CA ASN A 94 -3.91 4.72 -4.09
C ASN A 94 -5.07 5.66 -3.77
N VAL A 95 -5.60 5.64 -2.53
CA VAL A 95 -6.77 6.44 -2.13
C VAL A 95 -6.56 7.93 -2.35
N VAL A 96 -5.35 8.46 -2.17
CA VAL A 96 -5.04 9.87 -2.42
C VAL A 96 -5.24 10.26 -3.88
N ILE A 97 -4.94 9.35 -4.81
CA ILE A 97 -5.13 9.58 -6.24
C ILE A 97 -6.64 9.55 -6.56
N GLY A 98 -7.39 8.62 -5.97
CA GLY A 98 -8.84 8.57 -6.09
C GLY A 98 -9.53 9.85 -5.62
N LEU A 99 -9.11 10.39 -4.46
CA LEU A 99 -9.70 11.57 -3.84
C LEU A 99 -9.27 12.89 -4.49
N HIS A 100 -8.02 13.03 -4.88
CA HIS A 100 -7.42 14.33 -5.25
C HIS A 100 -6.79 14.36 -6.64
N GLY A 101 -6.68 13.22 -7.33
CA GLY A 101 -6.13 13.12 -8.68
C GLY A 101 -7.13 13.57 -9.74
N THR A 102 -6.61 14.09 -10.84
CA THR A 102 -7.38 14.33 -12.06
C THR A 102 -7.78 13.01 -12.73
N ASP A 103 -8.76 13.05 -13.64
CA ASP A 103 -9.16 11.84 -14.38
C ASP A 103 -8.00 11.25 -15.20
N GLU A 104 -7.12 12.11 -15.74
CA GLU A 104 -5.88 11.67 -16.39
C GLU A 104 -4.96 10.93 -15.41
N GLN A 105 -4.76 11.45 -14.20
CA GLN A 105 -3.96 10.82 -13.17
C GLN A 105 -4.57 9.51 -12.68
N LYS A 106 -5.90 9.45 -12.49
CA LYS A 106 -6.61 8.20 -12.15
C LYS A 106 -6.41 7.13 -13.23
N ASN A 107 -6.56 7.49 -14.50
CA ASN A 107 -6.31 6.58 -15.62
C ASN A 107 -4.84 6.13 -15.67
N LEU A 108 -3.89 7.03 -15.43
CA LEU A 108 -2.46 6.72 -15.50
C LEU A 108 -1.99 5.82 -14.34
N PHE A 109 -2.45 6.11 -13.12
CA PHE A 109 -1.88 5.52 -11.91
C PHE A 109 -2.79 4.49 -11.20
N LEU A 110 -4.11 4.50 -11.41
CA LEU A 110 -5.02 3.54 -10.78
C LEU A 110 -5.47 2.42 -11.71
N LYS A 111 -5.69 2.71 -12.99
CA LYS A 111 -6.13 1.70 -13.95
C LYS A 111 -5.21 0.48 -14.02
N PRO A 112 -3.86 0.58 -13.94
CA PRO A 112 -2.99 -0.59 -13.91
C PRO A 112 -3.30 -1.59 -12.79
N PHE A 113 -3.78 -1.13 -11.63
CA PHE A 113 -4.16 -1.99 -10.50
C PHE A 113 -5.47 -2.76 -10.71
N VAL A 114 -6.31 -2.29 -11.62
CA VAL A 114 -7.52 -3.01 -12.06
C VAL A 114 -7.17 -4.06 -13.11
N GLU A 115 -6.17 -3.79 -13.93
CA GLU A 115 -5.77 -4.66 -15.05
C GLU A 115 -4.77 -5.76 -14.66
N LYS A 116 -3.99 -5.55 -13.57
CA LYS A 116 -2.90 -6.44 -13.16
C LYS A 116 -2.81 -6.55 -11.63
N PRO A 117 -2.39 -7.73 -11.13
CA PRO A 117 -2.16 -7.95 -9.70
C PRO A 117 -0.82 -7.32 -9.24
N ILE A 118 -0.70 -6.01 -9.35
CA ILE A 118 0.49 -5.24 -8.93
C ILE A 118 0.31 -4.64 -7.54
N LEU A 119 1.43 -4.30 -6.89
CA LEU A 119 1.46 -3.73 -5.55
C LEU A 119 1.93 -2.28 -5.58
N ALA A 120 1.44 -1.52 -4.61
CA ALA A 120 1.85 -0.16 -4.32
C ALA A 120 2.42 -0.02 -2.91
N SER A 121 3.20 1.03 -2.72
CA SER A 121 3.76 1.43 -1.43
C SER A 121 3.40 2.86 -1.09
N PHE A 122 3.06 3.10 0.19
CA PHE A 122 2.85 4.44 0.75
C PHE A 122 4.08 4.89 1.53
N CYS A 123 4.81 5.87 1.00
CA CYS A 123 6.10 6.32 1.50
C CYS A 123 5.95 7.61 2.32
N LEU A 124 5.61 7.49 3.60
CA LEU A 124 5.45 8.60 4.54
C LEU A 124 6.61 8.69 5.52
N THR A 125 6.82 7.65 6.33
CA THR A 125 7.73 7.62 7.47
C THR A 125 9.20 7.75 7.05
N GLU A 126 9.98 8.53 7.79
CA GLU A 126 11.41 8.69 7.63
C GLU A 126 12.15 8.34 8.92
N PRO A 127 13.47 8.09 8.89
CA PRO A 127 14.23 7.76 10.09
C PRO A 127 14.07 8.79 11.23
N ASN A 128 13.90 10.07 10.89
CA ASN A 128 13.76 11.17 11.85
C ASN A 128 12.34 11.79 11.87
N ALA A 129 11.37 11.21 11.15
CA ALA A 129 10.01 11.75 11.05
C ALA A 129 8.98 10.61 11.00
N GLY A 130 8.49 10.24 12.17
CA GLY A 130 7.39 9.26 12.34
C GLY A 130 6.10 9.96 12.72
N SER A 131 5.79 10.06 14.01
CA SER A 131 4.57 10.72 14.50
C SER A 131 4.53 12.22 14.18
N ASP A 132 5.68 12.88 14.18
CA ASP A 132 5.82 14.24 13.70
C ASP A 132 6.29 14.25 12.23
N ASN A 133 5.32 14.23 11.31
CA ASN A 133 5.60 14.30 9.88
C ASN A 133 6.14 15.65 9.41
N SER A 134 6.08 16.70 10.23
CA SER A 134 6.64 18.02 9.90
C SER A 134 8.18 17.99 9.81
N MET A 135 8.80 17.01 10.45
CA MET A 135 10.25 16.79 10.47
C MET A 135 10.78 16.08 9.22
N MET A 136 9.91 15.66 8.27
CA MET A 136 10.38 14.97 7.07
C MET A 136 11.41 15.80 6.29
N ALA A 137 12.37 15.10 5.69
CA ALA A 137 13.48 15.68 4.93
C ALA A 137 13.47 15.31 3.44
N ALA A 138 12.75 14.28 3.02
CA ALA A 138 12.55 14.00 1.59
C ALA A 138 11.91 15.21 0.90
N PHE A 139 12.37 15.54 -0.31
CA PHE A 139 11.92 16.75 -1.00
C PHE A 139 11.94 16.60 -2.52
N ILE A 140 11.12 17.43 -3.20
CA ILE A 140 11.19 17.65 -4.64
C ILE A 140 11.71 19.06 -4.91
N SER A 141 12.63 19.20 -5.86
CA SER A 141 13.11 20.49 -6.39
C SER A 141 12.78 20.62 -7.87
N LYS A 142 12.37 21.81 -8.31
CA LYS A 142 12.03 22.09 -9.71
C LYS A 142 13.28 22.26 -10.54
N ARG A 143 13.34 21.64 -11.73
CA ARG A 143 14.38 21.80 -12.75
C ARG A 143 14.00 22.91 -13.74
N GLU A 144 14.99 23.35 -14.51
CA GLU A 144 14.80 24.34 -15.59
C GLU A 144 13.89 23.81 -16.71
N ASP A 145 13.92 22.49 -16.98
CA ASP A 145 13.06 21.83 -17.98
C ASP A 145 11.61 21.63 -17.53
N GLY A 146 11.24 22.18 -16.35
CA GLY A 146 9.89 22.09 -15.80
C GLY A 146 9.58 20.80 -15.03
N LYS A 147 10.44 19.80 -15.08
CA LYS A 147 10.36 18.57 -14.28
C LYS A 147 10.81 18.82 -12.84
N TYR A 148 10.74 17.79 -12.02
CA TYR A 148 11.20 17.81 -10.65
C TYR A 148 12.20 16.69 -10.39
N ILE A 149 13.02 16.88 -9.37
CA ILE A 149 13.92 15.85 -8.82
C ILE A 149 13.47 15.52 -7.41
N LEU A 150 13.20 14.24 -7.14
CA LEU A 150 12.87 13.70 -5.83
C LEU A 150 14.13 13.11 -5.19
N ASN A 151 14.43 13.54 -3.99
CA ASN A 151 15.49 13.01 -3.14
C ASN A 151 14.98 12.76 -1.72
N GLY A 152 15.48 11.72 -1.07
CA GLY A 152 15.20 11.42 0.33
C GLY A 152 15.10 9.94 0.62
N ALA A 153 15.05 9.60 1.93
CA ALA A 153 14.96 8.23 2.42
C ALA A 153 13.69 8.04 3.26
N LYS A 154 13.04 6.92 3.06
CA LYS A 154 11.85 6.46 3.77
C LYS A 154 12.14 5.13 4.45
N CYS A 155 11.49 4.86 5.59
CA CYS A 155 11.66 3.60 6.32
C CYS A 155 10.31 2.98 6.69
N PHE A 156 10.34 1.68 6.99
CA PHE A 156 9.16 0.88 7.31
C PHE A 156 8.08 0.88 6.22
N ILE A 157 8.51 0.84 4.96
CA ILE A 157 7.60 0.93 3.82
C ILE A 157 7.10 -0.45 3.43
N THR A 158 5.80 -0.65 3.61
CA THR A 158 5.10 -1.89 3.25
C THR A 158 5.12 -2.10 1.73
N ASN A 159 5.26 -3.34 1.30
CA ASN A 159 5.36 -3.78 -0.09
C ASN A 159 6.57 -3.24 -0.86
N ALA A 160 7.51 -2.52 -0.23
CA ALA A 160 8.57 -1.78 -0.90
C ALA A 160 9.37 -2.62 -1.91
N SER A 161 9.71 -3.87 -1.57
CA SER A 161 10.50 -4.75 -2.45
C SER A 161 9.74 -5.17 -3.71
N TYR A 162 8.42 -5.09 -3.71
CA TYR A 162 7.55 -5.61 -4.76
C TYR A 162 6.66 -4.55 -5.42
N ALA A 163 6.76 -3.29 -4.98
CA ALA A 163 5.92 -2.22 -5.49
C ALA A 163 6.24 -1.88 -6.95
N SER A 164 5.17 -1.68 -7.72
CA SER A 164 5.22 -1.10 -9.07
C SER A 164 4.90 0.40 -9.04
N GLN A 165 4.53 0.93 -7.88
CA GLN A 165 4.22 2.34 -7.68
C GLN A 165 4.51 2.74 -6.23
N PHE A 166 5.16 3.89 -6.08
CA PHE A 166 5.40 4.53 -4.79
C PHE A 166 4.64 5.84 -4.71
N THR A 167 3.78 5.97 -3.71
CA THR A 167 3.11 7.22 -3.34
C THR A 167 3.94 7.88 -2.26
N VAL A 168 4.62 8.97 -2.61
CA VAL A 168 5.66 9.58 -1.78
C VAL A 168 5.22 10.95 -1.27
N LEU A 169 5.22 11.12 0.05
CA LEU A 169 5.08 12.41 0.69
C LEU A 169 6.46 13.05 0.87
N CYS A 170 6.60 14.29 0.40
CA CYS A 170 7.88 15.00 0.46
C CYS A 170 7.66 16.51 0.55
N LYS A 171 8.69 17.23 0.99
CA LYS A 171 8.68 18.70 0.99
C LYS A 171 8.87 19.27 -0.42
N THR A 172 8.44 20.51 -0.63
CA THR A 172 8.65 21.21 -1.89
C THR A 172 9.79 22.20 -1.79
N GLY A 173 10.66 22.20 -2.80
CA GLY A 173 11.78 23.10 -2.99
C GLY A 173 13.07 22.65 -2.31
N LYS A 174 13.05 22.37 -1.02
CA LYS A 174 14.22 21.94 -0.23
C LYS A 174 13.78 21.17 1.03
N PRO A 175 14.69 20.42 1.69
CA PRO A 175 14.36 19.66 2.91
C PRO A 175 13.74 20.49 4.06
N THR A 176 14.07 21.76 4.12
CA THR A 176 13.52 22.72 5.12
C THR A 176 12.29 23.48 4.60
N GLY A 177 11.68 23.05 3.50
CA GLY A 177 10.48 23.68 2.93
C GLY A 177 9.28 23.56 3.86
N ASN A 178 8.36 24.54 3.79
CA ASN A 178 7.16 24.57 4.62
C ASN A 178 5.97 23.83 4.00
N PHE A 179 6.02 23.60 2.69
CA PHE A 179 4.95 22.93 1.97
C PHE A 179 5.31 21.47 1.65
N MET A 180 4.30 20.64 1.60
CA MET A 180 4.43 19.23 1.24
C MET A 180 3.66 18.93 -0.04
N ALA A 181 4.18 17.99 -0.82
CA ALA A 181 3.54 17.44 -2.01
C ALA A 181 3.34 15.93 -1.84
N CYS A 182 2.34 15.41 -2.52
CA CYS A 182 2.15 13.99 -2.75
C CYS A 182 2.59 13.68 -4.18
N VAL A 183 3.55 12.79 -4.33
CA VAL A 183 4.20 12.46 -5.61
C VAL A 183 4.02 10.98 -5.90
N ILE A 184 3.62 10.65 -7.13
CA ILE A 184 3.54 9.27 -7.59
C ILE A 184 4.79 8.95 -8.40
N VAL A 185 5.48 7.88 -8.01
CA VAL A 185 6.65 7.36 -8.73
C VAL A 185 6.30 5.96 -9.24
N PRO A 186 5.84 5.84 -10.50
CA PRO A 186 5.66 4.53 -11.12
C PRO A 186 7.03 3.96 -11.48
N VAL A 187 7.18 2.66 -11.31
CA VAL A 187 8.32 1.90 -11.76
C VAL A 187 7.86 0.79 -12.69
N GLU A 188 8.79 0.09 -13.31
CA GLU A 188 8.43 -1.04 -14.17
C GLU A 188 7.54 -2.03 -13.40
N HIS A 189 6.47 -2.49 -14.08
CA HIS A 189 5.50 -3.37 -13.46
C HIS A 189 6.17 -4.67 -13.01
N VAL A 190 6.16 -4.85 -11.71
CA VAL A 190 6.63 -6.07 -11.09
C VAL A 190 5.42 -6.97 -10.90
N THR A 191 5.35 -8.03 -11.68
CA THR A 191 4.38 -9.12 -11.45
C THR A 191 5.03 -10.24 -10.64
N SER A 192 4.23 -11.09 -10.05
CA SER A 192 4.69 -12.24 -9.25
C SER A 192 5.66 -13.18 -9.97
N TYR A 193 5.75 -13.07 -11.28
CA TYR A 193 6.60 -13.93 -12.12
C TYR A 193 7.97 -13.31 -12.42
N ASP A 194 8.12 -11.99 -12.22
CA ASP A 194 9.28 -11.25 -12.67
C ASP A 194 10.32 -11.03 -11.55
N ILE A 195 9.94 -11.23 -10.28
CA ILE A 195 10.88 -11.09 -9.18
C ILE A 195 11.09 -12.44 -8.51
N PRO A 196 12.31 -12.99 -8.58
CA PRO A 196 12.70 -14.06 -7.67
C PRO A 196 12.56 -13.56 -6.24
N ASP A 197 12.28 -14.47 -5.32
CA ASP A 197 12.27 -14.16 -3.89
C ASP A 197 13.51 -13.34 -3.54
N ILE A 198 13.31 -12.09 -3.12
CA ILE A 198 14.41 -11.15 -2.87
C ILE A 198 15.17 -11.56 -1.61
N GLY A 199 14.57 -12.40 -0.77
CA GLY A 199 15.15 -12.86 0.48
C GLY A 199 15.66 -11.69 1.32
N ASN A 200 16.95 -11.69 1.67
CA ASN A 200 17.63 -10.62 2.42
C ASN A 200 18.40 -9.63 1.52
N ALA A 201 18.11 -9.57 0.23
CA ALA A 201 18.84 -8.73 -0.71
C ALA A 201 18.31 -7.27 -0.71
N THR A 202 19.20 -6.34 -1.04
CA THR A 202 18.82 -4.99 -1.46
C THR A 202 18.45 -5.00 -2.94
N ARG A 203 17.62 -4.04 -3.37
CA ARG A 203 17.23 -3.89 -4.77
C ARG A 203 17.49 -2.45 -5.23
N GLU A 204 18.07 -2.30 -6.42
CA GLU A 204 18.18 -1.00 -7.08
C GLU A 204 17.30 -1.00 -8.33
N ILE A 205 16.49 0.04 -8.49
CA ILE A 205 15.60 0.25 -9.64
C ILE A 205 16.06 1.53 -10.34
N SER A 206 16.54 1.41 -11.55
CA SER A 206 16.77 2.58 -12.41
C SER A 206 15.45 3.13 -12.92
N VAL A 207 15.20 4.42 -12.69
CA VAL A 207 13.98 5.07 -13.19
C VAL A 207 14.20 5.53 -14.63
N PRO A 208 13.37 5.12 -15.60
CA PRO A 208 13.59 5.44 -17.01
C PRO A 208 13.73 6.94 -17.32
N ALA A 209 13.05 7.79 -16.55
CA ALA A 209 13.12 9.25 -16.67
C ALA A 209 14.42 9.86 -16.09
N GLY A 210 15.17 9.11 -15.30
CA GLY A 210 16.41 9.47 -14.63
C GLY A 210 16.35 9.26 -13.11
N GLY A 211 17.51 9.04 -12.52
CA GLY A 211 17.67 8.70 -11.10
C GLY A 211 17.43 7.24 -10.81
N LYS A 212 17.49 6.88 -9.52
CA LYS A 212 17.30 5.51 -9.05
C LYS A 212 16.60 5.44 -7.71
N ILE A 213 15.99 4.29 -7.47
CA ILE A 213 15.36 3.93 -6.19
C ILE A 213 16.14 2.77 -5.60
N ILE A 214 16.61 2.92 -4.36
CA ILE A 214 17.30 1.87 -3.61
C ILE A 214 16.35 1.36 -2.55
N ILE A 215 16.01 0.08 -2.61
CA ILE A 215 15.20 -0.61 -1.63
C ILE A 215 16.14 -1.41 -0.73
N GLY A 216 16.06 -1.18 0.57
CA GLY A 216 16.86 -1.87 1.56
C GLY A 216 16.47 -3.34 1.74
N LYS A 217 17.19 -4.03 2.58
CA LYS A 217 16.82 -5.38 2.99
C LYS A 217 15.43 -5.36 3.64
N PRO A 218 14.60 -6.40 3.41
CA PRO A 218 13.37 -6.57 4.17
C PRO A 218 13.65 -6.63 5.68
N GLU A 219 12.77 -6.00 6.45
CA GLU A 219 12.82 -6.01 7.91
C GLU A 219 12.45 -7.41 8.45
N ASP A 220 13.25 -7.92 9.39
CA ASP A 220 12.89 -9.10 10.18
C ASP A 220 11.97 -8.67 11.33
N LYS A 221 10.67 -8.89 11.15
CA LYS A 221 9.64 -8.39 12.05
C LYS A 221 9.19 -9.43 13.05
N LEU A 222 8.77 -8.99 14.24
CA LEU A 222 8.18 -9.82 15.27
C LEU A 222 6.80 -10.38 14.87
N GLY A 223 5.98 -9.55 14.23
CA GLY A 223 4.64 -9.90 13.73
C GLY A 223 4.41 -9.41 12.30
N GLN A 224 3.28 -9.82 11.70
CA GLN A 224 2.95 -9.51 10.29
C GLN A 224 4.09 -9.92 9.32
N ARG A 225 4.69 -11.07 9.55
CA ARG A 225 5.94 -11.49 8.91
C ARG A 225 5.79 -11.73 7.42
N LEU A 226 4.59 -12.09 6.95
CA LEU A 226 4.27 -12.25 5.52
C LEU A 226 4.00 -10.93 4.78
N SER A 227 3.99 -9.79 5.48
CA SER A 227 4.01 -8.48 4.84
C SER A 227 5.45 -8.07 4.60
N ASN A 228 5.81 -7.74 3.35
CA ASN A 228 7.12 -7.16 3.06
C ASN A 228 7.19 -5.73 3.62
N THR A 229 8.31 -5.39 4.24
CA THR A 229 8.58 -4.04 4.78
C THR A 229 10.05 -3.75 4.59
N ALA A 230 10.41 -2.61 3.97
CA ALA A 230 11.80 -2.22 3.79
C ALA A 230 11.97 -0.70 3.79
N SER A 231 13.22 -0.23 3.82
CA SER A 231 13.55 1.16 3.54
C SER A 231 13.56 1.44 2.05
N VAL A 232 13.29 2.70 1.66
CA VAL A 232 13.29 3.15 0.26
C VAL A 232 14.04 4.48 0.19
N THR A 233 15.09 4.54 -0.63
CA THR A 233 15.84 5.77 -0.88
C THR A 233 15.66 6.19 -2.33
N PHE A 234 15.31 7.46 -2.53
CA PHE A 234 15.18 8.08 -3.85
C PHE A 234 16.42 8.95 -4.08
N GLU A 235 17.15 8.65 -5.16
CA GLU A 235 18.37 9.38 -5.57
C GLU A 235 18.14 9.98 -6.96
N ASP A 236 18.02 11.30 -7.00
CA ASP A 236 17.81 12.11 -8.20
C ASP A 236 16.68 11.62 -9.12
N VAL A 237 15.62 11.08 -8.53
CA VAL A 237 14.49 10.53 -9.29
C VAL A 237 13.73 11.63 -10.00
N VAL A 238 13.70 11.56 -11.33
CA VAL A 238 12.99 12.52 -12.18
C VAL A 238 11.48 12.29 -12.10
N VAL A 239 10.75 13.32 -11.72
CA VAL A 239 9.30 13.34 -11.58
C VAL A 239 8.70 14.35 -12.56
N PHE A 240 7.67 13.95 -13.30
CA PHE A 240 6.94 14.83 -14.20
C PHE A 240 5.87 15.63 -13.43
N PRO A 241 5.45 16.81 -13.93
CA PRO A 241 4.40 17.61 -13.29
C PRO A 241 3.10 16.85 -13.04
N ASN A 242 2.68 15.98 -13.95
CA ASN A 242 1.49 15.15 -13.81
C ASN A 242 1.63 13.98 -12.82
N HIS A 243 2.80 13.76 -12.25
CA HIS A 243 3.01 12.82 -11.14
C HIS A 243 2.74 13.47 -9.76
N ILE A 244 2.53 14.78 -9.69
CA ILE A 244 2.20 15.48 -8.45
C ILE A 244 0.68 15.53 -8.32
N ILE A 245 0.16 14.96 -7.24
CA ILE A 245 -1.28 14.91 -6.97
C ILE A 245 -1.76 16.24 -6.41
N GLY A 246 -2.77 16.81 -7.03
CA GLY A 246 -3.40 18.03 -6.57
C GLY A 246 -2.46 19.24 -6.48
N ASP A 247 -2.67 20.10 -5.47
CA ASP A 247 -1.78 21.24 -5.19
C ASP A 247 -0.59 20.78 -4.31
N ARG A 248 0.62 21.01 -4.80
CA ARG A 248 1.90 20.71 -4.11
C ARG A 248 2.10 21.44 -2.78
N ARG A 249 1.20 22.30 -2.39
CA ARG A 249 1.19 23.00 -1.08
C ARG A 249 0.25 22.35 -0.08
N LEU A 250 -0.62 21.45 -0.54
CA LEU A 250 -1.66 20.80 0.26
C LEU A 250 -1.35 19.34 0.63
N GLY A 251 -0.13 18.86 0.36
CA GLY A 251 0.25 17.48 0.62
C GLY A 251 0.00 17.03 2.06
N PHE A 252 0.17 17.92 3.05
CA PHE A 252 -0.15 17.60 4.45
C PHE A 252 -1.66 17.30 4.64
N LYS A 253 -2.54 18.09 4.00
CA LYS A 253 -3.99 17.80 4.02
C LYS A 253 -4.26 16.43 3.40
N TYR A 254 -3.64 16.13 2.27
CA TYR A 254 -3.82 14.84 1.59
C TYR A 254 -3.36 13.66 2.45
N ILE A 255 -2.28 13.83 3.25
CA ILE A 255 -1.87 12.83 4.24
C ILE A 255 -3.00 12.58 5.25
N ILE A 256 -3.62 13.63 5.78
CA ILE A 256 -4.69 13.49 6.77
C ILE A 256 -5.88 12.74 6.15
N ASP A 257 -6.31 13.07 4.94
CA ASP A 257 -7.40 12.39 4.25
C ASP A 257 -7.10 10.88 4.05
N VAL A 258 -5.84 10.55 3.70
CA VAL A 258 -5.39 9.15 3.60
C VAL A 258 -5.42 8.44 4.95
N LEU A 259 -4.93 9.10 6.00
CA LEU A 259 -4.90 8.51 7.35
C LEU A 259 -6.32 8.33 7.92
N ASP A 260 -7.25 9.22 7.61
CA ASP A 260 -8.66 9.08 8.02
C ASP A 260 -9.33 7.87 7.35
N TYR A 261 -8.98 7.59 6.09
CA TYR A 261 -9.36 6.34 5.43
C TYR A 261 -8.68 5.11 6.09
N ALA A 262 -7.39 5.21 6.39
CA ALA A 262 -6.59 4.06 6.84
C ALA A 262 -6.89 3.60 8.28
N ARG A 263 -7.22 4.51 9.20
CA ARG A 263 -7.41 4.19 10.62
C ARG A 263 -8.48 3.12 10.87
N PRO A 264 -9.70 3.20 10.29
CA PRO A 264 -10.68 2.13 10.40
C PRO A 264 -10.19 0.79 9.84
N MET A 265 -9.40 0.81 8.75
CA MET A 265 -8.82 -0.40 8.15
C MET A 265 -7.83 -1.07 9.10
N VAL A 266 -6.94 -0.29 9.72
CA VAL A 266 -5.98 -0.82 10.71
C VAL A 266 -6.70 -1.37 11.94
N ALA A 267 -7.78 -0.72 12.39
CA ALA A 267 -8.64 -1.25 13.47
C ALA A 267 -9.27 -2.58 13.06
N ALA A 268 -9.73 -2.73 11.82
CA ALA A 268 -10.28 -3.98 11.29
C ALA A 268 -9.23 -5.11 11.25
N ILE A 269 -7.95 -4.80 10.95
CA ILE A 269 -6.85 -5.76 11.05
C ILE A 269 -6.73 -6.29 12.48
N GLY A 270 -6.72 -5.41 13.48
CA GLY A 270 -6.65 -5.81 14.88
C GLY A 270 -7.85 -6.65 15.32
N LEU A 271 -9.05 -6.30 14.84
CA LEU A 271 -10.27 -7.05 15.14
C LEU A 271 -10.25 -8.47 14.55
N GLY A 272 -9.81 -8.61 13.29
CA GLY A 272 -9.69 -9.93 12.65
C GLY A 272 -8.72 -10.85 13.39
N LEU A 273 -7.57 -10.33 13.82
CA LEU A 273 -6.60 -11.06 14.64
C LEU A 273 -7.21 -11.47 15.99
N ALA A 274 -7.90 -10.56 16.69
CA ALA A 274 -8.53 -10.84 17.98
C ALA A 274 -9.60 -11.94 17.86
N LYS A 275 -10.43 -11.90 16.81
CA LYS A 275 -11.42 -12.95 16.53
C LYS A 275 -10.76 -14.31 16.29
N ARG A 276 -9.68 -14.35 15.50
CA ARG A 276 -8.94 -15.60 15.28
C ARG A 276 -8.38 -16.18 16.57
N ALA A 277 -7.73 -15.35 17.37
CA ALA A 277 -7.17 -15.77 18.66
C ALA A 277 -8.26 -16.30 19.60
N PHE A 278 -9.41 -15.60 19.67
CA PHE A 278 -10.55 -16.03 20.47
C PHE A 278 -11.11 -17.40 20.01
N ASP A 279 -11.34 -17.57 18.70
CA ASP A 279 -11.90 -18.80 18.15
C ASP A 279 -10.97 -20.00 18.38
N LEU A 280 -9.66 -19.84 18.13
CA LEU A 280 -8.67 -20.89 18.40
C LEU A 280 -8.58 -21.26 19.89
N THR A 281 -8.66 -20.27 20.78
CA THR A 281 -8.67 -20.53 22.23
C THR A 281 -9.92 -21.31 22.64
N ARG A 282 -11.09 -20.91 22.13
CA ARG A 282 -12.36 -21.59 22.41
C ARG A 282 -12.39 -23.04 21.87
N GLU A 283 -11.78 -23.29 20.73
CA GLU A 283 -11.69 -24.65 20.17
C GLU A 283 -10.72 -25.54 20.93
N TYR A 284 -9.73 -24.95 21.60
CA TYR A 284 -8.75 -25.69 22.40
C TYR A 284 -9.26 -26.06 23.79
N THR A 285 -10.15 -25.25 24.37
CA THR A 285 -10.76 -25.49 25.74
C THR A 285 -12.01 -26.32 25.67
#